data_be9f5b4c48da4f861ad87f35cfe449e5
#
_entry.id   be9f5b4c48da4f861ad87f35cfe449e5
#
_cell.length_a   1.000
_cell.length_b   1.000
_cell.length_c   1.000
_cell.angle_alpha   90.00
_cell.angle_beta   90.00
_cell.angle_gamma   90.00
#
_symmetry.space_group_name_H-M   'P 1'
#
loop_
_entity.id
_entity.type
_entity.pdbx_description
1 polymer ?
#
loop_
_entity_poly.entity_id
_entity_poly.type
_entity_poly.pdbx_seq_one_letter_code
_entity_poly.pdbx_strand_id
1 'polypeptide(L)'
;MCIRDRSNGASSRSANYDPFLQALRSGSTWRFRCTINPTTAVRKSAGSRGQRVAEVTAEQQLTWFIGRVERHGYTVPVNDQGAPSAQVTRREILRFRRQRSTVTLAVTQVDGVIQIQDADAARLALVQGIGPAKSYGCGLMTLAPTVR
;
A
#
# COMPACT_ATOMS: atom_id res chain seq x y z
N MET A 1 4.05 20.90 0.84
CA MET A 1 2.71 21.40 1.18
C MET A 1 2.30 20.75 2.50
N CYS A 2 2.40 21.50 3.60
CA CYS A 2 2.04 20.99 4.93
C CYS A 2 0.52 21.01 5.04
N ILE A 3 -0.10 19.86 5.19
CA ILE A 3 -1.50 19.77 5.59
C ILE A 3 -1.56 20.19 7.06
N ARG A 4 -2.06 21.39 7.33
CA ARG A 4 -2.39 21.81 8.69
C ARG A 4 -3.61 21.01 9.13
N ASP A 5 -3.37 19.97 9.89
CA ASP A 5 -4.46 19.30 10.61
C ASP A 5 -4.98 20.26 11.69
N ARG A 6 -6.25 20.63 11.58
CA ARG A 6 -6.96 21.46 12.57
C ARG A 6 -7.58 20.56 13.65
N SER A 7 -6.83 19.60 14.16
CA SER A 7 -7.29 18.84 15.32
C SER A 7 -6.87 19.55 16.62
N ASN A 8 -7.86 19.89 17.40
CA ASN A 8 -7.79 20.42 18.75
C ASN A 8 -6.59 19.92 19.56
N GLY A 9 -5.57 20.75 19.75
CA GLY A 9 -4.59 20.63 20.83
C GLY A 9 -3.67 19.42 20.84
N ALA A 10 -3.69 18.55 19.83
CA ALA A 10 -2.77 17.43 19.73
C ALA A 10 -1.40 17.94 19.29
N SER A 11 -0.41 17.87 20.19
CA SER A 11 0.98 18.15 19.85
C SER A 11 1.46 17.16 18.78
N SER A 12 1.87 17.66 17.61
CA SER A 12 2.54 16.81 16.62
C SER A 12 3.87 16.32 17.18
N ARG A 13 4.11 15.00 17.09
CA ARG A 13 5.41 14.41 17.42
C ARG A 13 6.11 14.07 16.12
N SER A 14 7.36 14.47 15.98
CA SER A 14 8.25 14.02 14.93
C SER A 14 9.31 13.11 15.52
N ALA A 15 9.69 12.07 14.76
CA ALA A 15 10.77 11.18 15.13
C ALA A 15 11.70 10.98 13.93
N ASN A 16 12.98 10.73 14.19
CA ASN A 16 13.90 10.33 13.14
C ASN A 16 13.52 8.94 12.63
N TYR A 17 13.27 8.83 11.33
CA TYR A 17 12.85 7.59 10.68
C TYR A 17 14.04 6.72 10.24
N ASP A 18 15.25 7.26 10.16
CA ASP A 18 16.45 6.55 9.69
C ASP A 18 16.78 5.30 10.49
N PRO A 19 16.73 5.29 11.85
CA PRO A 19 16.99 4.08 12.61
C PRO A 19 16.03 2.94 12.29
N PHE A 20 14.76 3.26 12.03
CA PHE A 20 13.79 2.28 11.61
C PHE A 20 14.12 1.72 10.21
N LEU A 21 14.43 2.58 9.24
CA LEU A 21 14.82 2.14 7.90
C LEU A 21 16.08 1.27 7.95
N GLN A 22 17.05 1.58 8.80
CA GLN A 22 18.26 0.79 8.97
C GLN A 22 18.01 -0.58 9.63
N ALA A 23 16.96 -0.71 10.43
CA ALA A 23 16.56 -2.00 11.02
C ALA A 23 15.98 -2.99 10.00
N LEU A 24 15.57 -2.51 8.83
CA LEU A 24 15.04 -3.35 7.75
C LEU A 24 16.18 -4.09 7.06
N ARG A 25 16.20 -5.42 7.19
CA ARG A 25 17.23 -6.30 6.62
C ARG A 25 16.59 -7.36 5.74
N SER A 26 17.29 -7.77 4.68
CA SER A 26 16.87 -8.91 3.85
C SER A 26 16.69 -10.14 4.73
N GLY A 27 15.63 -10.90 4.48
CA GLY A 27 15.19 -12.04 5.28
C GLY A 27 14.36 -11.69 6.52
N SER A 28 14.33 -10.43 6.96
CA SER A 28 13.51 -10.03 8.12
C SER A 28 12.02 -10.02 7.81
N THR A 29 11.21 -10.40 8.80
CA THR A 29 9.76 -10.54 8.69
C THR A 29 9.07 -9.49 9.55
N TRP A 30 8.04 -8.85 8.99
CA TRP A 30 7.33 -7.75 9.61
C TRP A 30 5.82 -7.91 9.46
N ARG A 31 5.07 -7.50 10.47
CA ARG A 31 3.63 -7.26 10.30
C ARG A 31 3.46 -5.96 9.53
N PHE A 32 2.49 -5.93 8.62
CA PHE A 32 2.23 -4.73 7.83
C PHE A 32 0.76 -4.37 7.80
N ARG A 33 0.51 -3.09 7.53
CA ARG A 33 -0.77 -2.54 7.09
C ARG A 33 -0.52 -1.59 5.94
N CYS A 34 -1.29 -1.73 4.87
CA CYS A 34 -1.22 -0.85 3.72
C CYS A 34 -2.62 -0.55 3.19
N THR A 35 -2.90 0.73 2.96
CA THR A 35 -4.12 1.16 2.27
C THR A 35 -3.77 1.43 0.81
N ILE A 36 -4.46 0.77 -0.11
CA ILE A 36 -4.16 0.80 -1.54
C ILE A 36 -5.39 1.22 -2.36
N ASN A 37 -5.15 1.68 -3.58
CA ASN A 37 -6.16 1.82 -4.63
C ASN A 37 -5.80 0.86 -5.78
N PRO A 38 -6.25 -0.41 -5.73
CA PRO A 38 -5.87 -1.43 -6.69
C PRO A 38 -6.58 -1.18 -8.02
N THR A 39 -5.82 -0.75 -9.02
CA THR A 39 -6.32 -0.48 -10.37
C THR A 39 -5.40 -1.06 -11.42
N THR A 40 -5.99 -1.60 -12.48
CA THR A 40 -5.28 -2.09 -13.66
C THR A 40 -5.57 -1.19 -14.85
N ALA A 41 -4.56 -0.95 -15.70
CA ALA A 41 -4.74 -0.18 -16.92
C ALA A 41 -5.27 -1.10 -18.05
N VAL A 42 -6.48 -0.84 -18.49
CA VAL A 42 -7.09 -1.55 -19.64
C VAL A 42 -7.01 -0.65 -20.87
N ARG A 43 -6.41 -1.13 -21.95
CA ARG A 43 -6.42 -0.46 -23.26
C ARG A 43 -7.57 -1.00 -24.10
N LYS A 44 -8.45 -0.12 -24.59
CA LYS A 44 -9.59 -0.50 -25.44
C LYS A 44 -9.18 -0.73 -26.90
N SER A 45 -8.06 -0.14 -27.35
CA SER A 45 -7.51 -0.32 -28.71
C SER A 45 -6.01 0.00 -28.74
N ALA A 46 -5.31 -0.51 -29.77
CA ALA A 46 -3.92 -0.16 -30.00
C ALA A 46 -3.80 1.36 -30.20
N GLY A 47 -2.89 2.03 -29.45
CA GLY A 47 -2.68 3.48 -29.52
C GLY A 47 -3.57 4.33 -28.59
N SER A 48 -4.60 3.77 -27.94
CA SER A 48 -5.40 4.51 -26.97
C SER A 48 -4.73 4.62 -25.60
N ARG A 49 -4.94 5.75 -24.92
CA ARG A 49 -4.53 5.91 -23.52
C ARG A 49 -5.33 4.92 -22.65
N GLY A 50 -4.64 4.02 -21.93
CA GLY A 50 -5.29 3.04 -21.08
C GLY A 50 -6.17 3.69 -20.01
N GLN A 51 -7.40 3.19 -19.89
CA GLN A 51 -8.31 3.56 -18.80
C GLN A 51 -7.96 2.74 -17.55
N ARG A 52 -7.88 3.38 -16.39
CA ARG A 52 -7.71 2.65 -15.13
C ARG A 52 -9.05 2.09 -14.67
N VAL A 53 -9.08 0.80 -14.43
CA VAL A 53 -10.24 0.05 -13.91
C VAL A 53 -9.88 -0.48 -12.53
N ALA A 54 -10.78 -0.32 -11.56
CA ALA A 54 -10.59 -0.84 -10.21
C ALA A 54 -10.76 -2.36 -10.16
N GLU A 55 -9.91 -3.02 -9.40
CA GLU A 55 -10.11 -4.44 -9.05
C GLU A 55 -11.32 -4.57 -8.11
N VAL A 56 -12.24 -5.47 -8.44
CA VAL A 56 -13.56 -5.51 -7.80
C VAL A 56 -13.62 -6.49 -6.64
N THR A 57 -13.00 -7.67 -6.75
CA THR A 57 -13.06 -8.69 -5.70
C THR A 57 -11.91 -8.57 -4.70
N ALA A 58 -12.10 -9.03 -3.47
CA ALA A 58 -11.03 -9.06 -2.46
C ALA A 58 -9.83 -9.90 -2.92
N GLU A 59 -10.08 -10.99 -3.61
CA GLU A 59 -9.05 -11.87 -4.18
C GLU A 59 -8.22 -11.16 -5.24
N GLN A 60 -8.86 -10.48 -6.20
CA GLN A 60 -8.17 -9.68 -7.21
C GLN A 60 -7.35 -8.55 -6.58
N GLN A 61 -7.90 -7.88 -5.57
CA GLN A 61 -7.21 -6.81 -4.84
C GLN A 61 -5.99 -7.32 -4.07
N LEU A 62 -6.10 -8.49 -3.45
CA LEU A 62 -4.98 -9.14 -2.76
C LEU A 62 -3.89 -9.58 -3.77
N THR A 63 -4.28 -10.22 -4.86
CA THR A 63 -3.36 -10.62 -5.94
C THR A 63 -2.64 -9.42 -6.53
N TRP A 64 -3.37 -8.33 -6.78
CA TRP A 64 -2.78 -7.07 -7.24
C TRP A 64 -1.74 -6.52 -6.24
N PHE A 65 -2.07 -6.55 -4.93
CA PHE A 65 -1.17 -6.10 -3.88
C PHE A 65 0.11 -6.95 -3.84
N ILE A 66 -0.01 -8.28 -3.81
CA ILE A 66 1.13 -9.21 -3.78
C ILE A 66 2.07 -8.94 -4.95
N GLY A 67 1.58 -8.94 -6.18
CA GLY A 67 2.41 -8.67 -7.36
C GLY A 67 3.00 -7.26 -7.39
N ARG A 68 2.43 -6.31 -6.63
CA ARG A 68 2.97 -4.97 -6.50
C ARG A 68 4.11 -4.90 -5.49
N VAL A 69 3.95 -5.49 -4.31
CA VAL A 69 4.99 -5.46 -3.27
C VAL A 69 6.22 -6.29 -3.64
N GLU A 70 6.06 -7.37 -4.41
CA GLU A 70 7.18 -8.15 -4.94
C GLU A 70 8.14 -7.31 -5.79
N ARG A 71 7.62 -6.39 -6.58
CA ARG A 71 8.43 -5.44 -7.39
C ARG A 71 9.16 -4.40 -6.55
N HIS A 72 8.83 -4.31 -5.27
CA HIS A 72 9.41 -3.36 -4.31
C HIS A 72 10.26 -4.04 -3.24
N GLY A 73 10.73 -5.26 -3.51
CA GLY A 73 11.66 -5.97 -2.64
C GLY A 73 11.01 -6.66 -1.44
N TYR A 74 9.72 -6.96 -1.51
CA TYR A 74 9.02 -7.71 -0.48
C TYR A 74 8.49 -9.04 -1.02
N THR A 75 8.22 -9.97 -0.12
CA THR A 75 7.46 -11.20 -0.40
C THR A 75 6.41 -11.38 0.69
N VAL A 76 5.21 -11.78 0.29
CA VAL A 76 4.17 -12.22 1.22
C VAL A 76 4.34 -13.72 1.44
N PRO A 77 4.74 -14.18 2.65
CA PRO A 77 4.87 -15.60 2.93
C PRO A 77 3.54 -16.34 2.74
N VAL A 78 3.61 -17.60 2.38
CA VAL A 78 2.46 -18.49 2.37
C VAL A 78 2.50 -19.42 3.59
N ASN A 79 1.34 -19.80 4.07
CA ASN A 79 1.21 -20.80 5.13
C ASN A 79 1.34 -22.22 4.57
N ASP A 80 1.28 -23.23 5.45
CA ASP A 80 1.41 -24.64 5.09
C ASP A 80 0.32 -25.12 4.10
N GLN A 81 -0.77 -24.38 3.99
CA GLN A 81 -1.87 -24.66 3.06
C GLN A 81 -1.74 -23.89 1.73
N GLY A 82 -0.64 -23.15 1.53
CA GLY A 82 -0.39 -22.34 0.33
C GLY A 82 -1.15 -21.01 0.30
N ALA A 83 -1.85 -20.63 1.36
CA ALA A 83 -2.54 -19.36 1.44
C ALA A 83 -1.57 -18.23 1.84
N PRO A 84 -1.69 -17.03 1.22
CA PRO A 84 -0.84 -15.89 1.55
C PRO A 84 -1.10 -15.42 3.00
N SER A 85 -0.04 -15.06 3.71
CA SER A 85 -0.10 -14.48 5.06
C SER A 85 -0.55 -13.02 5.05
N ALA A 86 -1.50 -12.68 4.20
CA ALA A 86 -2.09 -11.36 4.05
C ALA A 86 -3.57 -11.48 3.69
N GLN A 87 -4.37 -10.49 4.10
CA GLN A 87 -5.79 -10.47 3.83
C GLN A 87 -6.30 -9.04 3.62
N VAL A 88 -7.38 -8.92 2.86
CA VAL A 88 -8.14 -7.68 2.75
C VAL A 88 -9.01 -7.52 3.99
N THR A 89 -8.79 -6.46 4.78
CA THR A 89 -9.50 -6.21 6.05
C THR A 89 -10.54 -5.12 5.95
N ARG A 90 -10.44 -4.22 4.98
CA ARG A 90 -11.41 -3.16 4.73
C ARG A 90 -11.48 -2.83 3.24
N ARG A 91 -12.68 -2.52 2.78
CA ARG A 91 -12.94 -2.05 1.41
C ARG A 91 -13.93 -0.91 1.46
N GLU A 92 -13.64 0.16 0.71
CA GLU A 92 -14.46 1.36 0.69
C GLU A 92 -14.40 2.04 -0.68
N ILE A 93 -15.51 2.61 -1.12
CA ILE A 93 -15.54 3.47 -2.30
C ILE A 93 -15.71 4.91 -1.82
N LEU A 94 -14.66 5.70 -2.01
CA LEU A 94 -14.67 7.12 -1.69
C LEU A 94 -15.06 7.92 -2.93
N ARG A 95 -16.03 8.84 -2.75
CA ARG A 95 -16.44 9.79 -3.79
C ARG A 95 -16.38 11.20 -3.24
N PHE A 96 -15.65 12.07 -3.91
CA PHE A 96 -15.53 13.47 -3.51
C PHE A 96 -15.32 14.36 -4.74
N ARG A 97 -15.66 15.64 -4.58
CA ARG A 97 -15.43 16.64 -5.63
C ARG A 97 -14.03 17.22 -5.52
N ARG A 98 -13.34 17.29 -6.66
CA ARG A 98 -12.10 18.02 -6.82
C ARG A 98 -12.26 19.01 -7.98
N GLN A 99 -12.29 20.30 -7.65
CA GLN A 99 -12.60 21.35 -8.62
C GLN A 99 -13.94 21.08 -9.35
N ARG A 100 -13.92 20.86 -10.66
CA ARG A 100 -15.11 20.59 -11.49
C ARG A 100 -15.36 19.11 -11.76
N SER A 101 -14.56 18.21 -11.21
CA SER A 101 -14.67 16.76 -11.44
C SER A 101 -14.98 15.99 -10.16
N THR A 102 -15.65 14.85 -10.31
CA THR A 102 -15.84 13.89 -9.22
C THR A 102 -14.72 12.86 -9.28
N VAL A 103 -14.02 12.67 -8.16
CA VAL A 103 -13.03 11.61 -7.99
C VAL A 103 -13.71 10.43 -7.29
N THR A 104 -13.51 9.24 -7.85
CA THR A 104 -13.95 7.98 -7.24
C THR A 104 -12.72 7.10 -7.02
N LEU A 105 -12.51 6.67 -5.80
CA LEU A 105 -11.41 5.77 -5.42
C LEU A 105 -11.99 4.50 -4.79
N ALA A 106 -11.56 3.35 -5.29
CA ALA A 106 -11.77 2.07 -4.62
C ALA A 106 -10.61 1.84 -3.65
N VAL A 107 -10.83 2.11 -2.38
CA VAL A 107 -9.80 2.01 -1.34
C VAL A 107 -9.90 0.66 -0.65
N THR A 108 -8.76 -0.02 -0.53
CA THR A 108 -8.67 -1.35 0.07
C THR A 108 -7.55 -1.35 1.11
N GLN A 109 -7.83 -1.82 2.31
CA GLN A 109 -6.82 -2.05 3.35
C GLN A 109 -6.42 -3.52 3.34
N VAL A 110 -5.11 -3.75 3.30
CA VAL A 110 -4.51 -5.08 3.39
C VAL A 110 -3.63 -5.12 4.63
N ASP A 111 -3.84 -6.15 5.44
CA ASP A 111 -3.05 -6.43 6.64
C ASP A 111 -2.43 -7.82 6.53
N GLY A 112 -1.29 -8.04 7.16
CA GLY A 112 -0.66 -9.35 7.19
C GLY A 112 0.80 -9.34 7.62
N VAL A 113 1.52 -10.33 7.11
CA VAL A 113 2.96 -10.51 7.32
C VAL A 113 3.67 -10.40 5.97
N ILE A 114 4.81 -9.72 5.99
CA ILE A 114 5.64 -9.50 4.82
C ILE A 114 7.11 -9.78 5.17
N GLN A 115 7.84 -10.38 4.25
CA GLN A 115 9.26 -10.61 4.38
C GLN A 115 10.02 -9.67 3.42
N ILE A 116 11.11 -9.11 3.89
CA ILE A 116 11.99 -8.27 3.08
C ILE A 116 12.93 -9.16 2.28
N GLN A 117 12.92 -9.04 0.96
CA GLN A 117 13.84 -9.72 0.05
C GLN A 117 15.01 -8.80 -0.32
N ASP A 118 14.70 -7.57 -0.68
CA ASP A 118 15.67 -6.53 -1.00
C ASP A 118 15.43 -5.34 -0.07
N ALA A 119 16.35 -5.10 0.84
CA ALA A 119 16.23 -4.07 1.87
C ALA A 119 16.26 -2.65 1.27
N ASP A 120 17.01 -2.41 0.22
CA ASP A 120 17.12 -1.08 -0.38
C ASP A 120 15.87 -0.73 -1.18
N ALA A 121 15.37 -1.67 -1.97
CA ALA A 121 14.08 -1.52 -2.67
C ALA A 121 12.92 -1.33 -1.67
N ALA A 122 12.93 -2.08 -0.56
CA ALA A 122 11.92 -1.99 0.48
C ALA A 122 11.92 -0.64 1.19
N ARG A 123 13.10 -0.11 1.56
CA ARG A 123 13.27 1.23 2.14
C ARG A 123 12.75 2.32 1.20
N LEU A 124 13.12 2.22 -0.08
CA LEU A 124 12.65 3.16 -1.09
C LEU A 124 11.13 3.15 -1.23
N ALA A 125 10.52 1.96 -1.20
CA ALA A 125 9.07 1.80 -1.28
C ALA A 125 8.33 2.40 -0.06
N LEU A 126 8.89 2.28 1.14
CA LEU A 126 8.32 2.91 2.35
C LEU A 126 8.33 4.45 2.26
N VAL A 127 9.38 5.02 1.69
CA VAL A 127 9.50 6.49 1.51
C VAL A 127 8.62 6.98 0.37
N GLN A 128 8.60 6.28 -0.76
CA GLN A 128 7.87 6.70 -1.96
C GLN A 128 6.42 6.28 -1.99
N GLY A 129 6.03 5.27 -1.20
CA GLY A 129 4.71 4.66 -1.22
C GLY A 129 4.49 3.71 -2.41
N ILE A 130 3.50 2.83 -2.30
CA ILE A 130 3.22 1.73 -3.22
C ILE A 130 1.91 1.99 -3.97
N GLY A 131 1.95 1.94 -5.30
CA GLY A 131 0.75 2.04 -6.14
C GLY A 131 0.23 3.45 -6.39
N PRO A 132 -0.96 3.58 -6.99
CA PRO A 132 -1.58 4.85 -7.35
C PRO A 132 -2.30 5.52 -6.17
N ALA A 133 -2.80 6.74 -6.41
CA ALA A 133 -3.60 7.54 -5.46
C ALA A 133 -2.84 7.94 -4.17
N LYS A 134 -1.52 8.09 -4.25
CA LYS A 134 -0.67 8.51 -3.11
C LYS A 134 -1.08 9.87 -2.55
N SER A 135 -1.48 10.80 -3.41
CA SER A 135 -1.99 12.12 -3.00
C SER A 135 -3.31 12.08 -2.23
N TYR A 136 -3.94 10.92 -2.16
CA TYR A 136 -5.18 10.66 -1.42
C TYR A 136 -4.99 9.71 -0.24
N GLY A 137 -3.73 9.51 0.20
CA GLY A 137 -3.40 8.68 1.36
C GLY A 137 -3.27 7.19 1.07
N CYS A 138 -3.30 6.77 -0.21
CA CYS A 138 -3.02 5.38 -0.57
C CYS A 138 -1.53 5.13 -0.75
N GLY A 139 -1.11 3.87 -0.53
CA GLY A 139 0.25 3.41 -0.80
C GLY A 139 1.23 3.57 0.35
N LEU A 140 0.85 4.19 1.45
CA LEU A 140 1.67 4.22 2.65
C LEU A 140 1.57 2.88 3.37
N MET A 141 2.68 2.17 3.46
CA MET A 141 2.77 0.93 4.22
C MET A 141 3.40 1.20 5.59
N THR A 142 2.77 0.71 6.63
CA THR A 142 3.31 0.71 7.99
C THR A 142 3.79 -0.68 8.36
N LEU A 143 4.93 -0.76 9.02
CA LEU A 143 5.53 -2.01 9.48
C LEU A 143 5.62 -2.03 11.00
N ALA A 144 5.41 -3.20 11.59
CA ALA A 144 5.62 -3.46 13.01
C ALA A 144 6.38 -4.79 13.19
N PRO A 145 7.21 -4.93 14.24
CA PRO A 145 7.86 -6.19 14.52
C PRO A 145 6.84 -7.33 14.68
N THR A 146 7.19 -8.51 14.19
CA THR A 146 6.47 -9.74 14.54
C THR A 146 6.79 -10.08 15.97
N VAL A 147 5.77 -10.21 16.81
CA VAL A 147 5.96 -10.73 18.17
C VAL A 147 6.35 -12.21 18.04
N ARG A 148 7.47 -12.58 18.62
CA ARG A 148 7.87 -13.98 18.76
C ARG A 148 7.01 -14.66 19.83
#